data_a5084d24571794d9a085e76453f6d576
#
_entry.id   a5084d24571794d9a085e76453f6d576
#
_cell.length_a   1.000
_cell.length_b   1.000
_cell.length_c   1.000
_cell.angle_alpha   90.00
_cell.angle_beta   90.00
_cell.angle_gamma   90.00
#
_symmetry.space_group_name_H-M   'P 1'
#
loop_
_entity.id
_entity.type
_entity.pdbx_description
1 polymer ?
#
loop_
_entity_poly.entity_id
_entity_poly.type
_entity_poly.pdbx_seq_one_letter_code
_entity_poly.pdbx_strand_id
1 'polypeptide(L)'
;MLSEGKDHYFFSEIRTSSSCGSYDSTVRLFDTRKPLSPLLQTDVGGGAWRVKWHPSSDRKHDLLVACMHDGFKVLRFDLHSFEDNGSRILKRYDAHESLAYGVDWSHMKGTSADGKESIIASCSFYDHVLRLWRA
;
A
#
# COMPACT_ATOMS: atom_id res chain seq x y z
N MET A 1 6.08 16.36 -14.86
CA MET A 1 5.07 17.41 -14.89
C MET A 1 3.77 16.82 -14.37
N LEU A 2 3.30 17.27 -13.24
CA LEU A 2 2.00 16.85 -12.71
C LEU A 2 0.93 17.46 -13.58
N SER A 3 0.04 16.66 -14.17
CA SER A 3 -1.09 17.17 -14.92
C SER A 3 -1.99 17.98 -13.97
N GLU A 4 -2.54 19.08 -14.41
CA GLU A 4 -3.50 19.91 -13.69
C GLU A 4 -4.86 19.22 -13.50
N GLY A 5 -4.84 18.01 -13.00
CA GLY A 5 -6.02 17.27 -12.56
C GLY A 5 -5.97 17.15 -11.05
N LYS A 6 -7.11 17.23 -10.41
CA LYS A 6 -7.33 17.15 -8.95
C LYS A 6 -6.88 15.81 -8.31
N ASP A 7 -5.79 15.25 -8.78
CA ASP A 7 -5.28 13.96 -8.29
C ASP A 7 -4.43 14.22 -7.06
N HIS A 8 -4.98 13.92 -5.90
CA HIS A 8 -4.20 13.91 -4.67
C HIS A 8 -3.36 12.65 -4.64
N TYR A 9 -2.05 12.82 -4.60
CA TYR A 9 -1.07 11.74 -4.52
C TYR A 9 -0.53 11.60 -3.10
N PHE A 10 -0.38 10.37 -2.65
CA PHE A 10 0.20 10.03 -1.35
C PHE A 10 1.46 9.21 -1.58
N PHE A 11 2.58 9.62 -0.98
CA PHE A 11 3.89 9.05 -1.24
C PHE A 11 4.43 8.24 -0.06
N SER A 12 5.14 7.18 -0.39
CA SER A 12 6.02 6.45 0.52
C SER A 12 7.27 6.02 -0.23
N GLU A 13 8.42 6.06 0.42
CA GLU A 13 9.71 5.81 -0.22
C GLU A 13 10.44 4.61 0.37
N ILE A 14 11.16 3.91 -0.48
CA ILE A 14 12.15 2.90 -0.11
C ILE A 14 13.38 3.03 -1.01
N ARG A 15 14.50 3.51 -0.46
CA ARG A 15 15.76 3.72 -1.19
C ARG A 15 15.57 4.43 -2.54
N THR A 16 15.59 3.67 -3.66
CA THR A 16 15.49 4.20 -5.02
C THR A 16 14.09 4.08 -5.64
N SER A 17 13.12 3.56 -4.88
CA SER A 17 11.75 3.41 -5.36
C SER A 17 10.78 4.20 -4.50
N SER A 18 9.90 4.93 -5.13
CA SER A 18 8.82 5.68 -4.49
C SER A 18 7.48 5.16 -4.97
N SER A 19 6.53 4.99 -4.07
CA SER A 19 5.15 4.64 -4.40
C SER A 19 4.21 5.82 -4.22
N CYS A 20 3.25 5.91 -5.09
CA CYS A 20 2.24 6.96 -5.10
C CYS A 20 0.86 6.35 -5.23
N GLY A 21 0.00 6.66 -4.27
CA GLY A 21 -1.43 6.35 -4.34
C GLY A 21 -2.22 7.51 -4.94
N SER A 22 -3.33 7.22 -5.59
CA SER A 22 -4.18 8.20 -6.23
C SER A 22 -5.66 7.86 -6.07
N TYR A 23 -6.52 8.88 -6.17
CA TYR A 23 -7.98 8.72 -6.18
C TYR A 23 -8.52 7.91 -7.37
N ASP A 24 -7.74 7.79 -8.44
CA ASP A 24 -8.09 7.00 -9.63
C ASP A 24 -8.01 5.48 -9.40
N SER A 25 -7.91 5.04 -8.14
CA SER A 25 -7.80 3.64 -7.74
C SER A 25 -6.50 2.97 -8.13
N THR A 26 -5.47 3.74 -8.45
CA THR A 26 -4.17 3.18 -8.84
C THR A 26 -3.07 3.51 -7.83
N VAL A 27 -2.14 2.56 -7.70
CA VAL A 27 -0.84 2.76 -7.08
C VAL A 27 0.22 2.73 -8.17
N ARG A 28 1.07 3.74 -8.18
CA ARG A 28 2.19 3.86 -9.12
C ARG A 28 3.50 3.76 -8.39
N LEU A 29 4.41 2.98 -8.96
CA LEU A 29 5.77 2.82 -8.46
C LEU A 29 6.73 3.57 -9.39
N PHE A 30 7.59 4.39 -8.81
CA PHE A 30 8.58 5.18 -9.54
C PHE A 30 10.00 4.82 -9.11
N ASP A 31 10.93 4.84 -10.04
CA ASP A 31 12.36 4.93 -9.72
C ASP A 31 12.71 6.41 -9.47
N THR A 32 13.19 6.72 -8.28
CA THR A 32 13.53 8.11 -7.89
C THR A 32 14.63 8.74 -8.76
N ARG A 33 15.40 7.91 -9.46
CA ARG A 33 16.41 8.35 -10.45
C ARG A 33 15.83 8.73 -11.80
N LYS A 34 14.60 8.25 -12.10
CA LYS A 34 13.88 8.50 -13.35
C LYS A 34 12.38 8.75 -13.06
N PRO A 35 12.02 9.87 -12.42
CA PRO A 35 10.67 10.08 -11.91
C PRO A 35 9.62 10.48 -12.94
N LEU A 36 9.99 10.61 -14.23
CA LEU A 36 9.09 11.12 -15.27
C LEU A 36 8.04 10.11 -15.73
N SER A 37 8.28 8.82 -15.51
CA SER A 37 7.33 7.76 -15.85
C SER A 37 7.30 6.67 -14.79
N PRO A 38 6.13 6.09 -14.48
CA PRO A 38 6.05 5.01 -13.53
C PRO A 38 6.69 3.73 -14.07
N LEU A 39 7.37 2.97 -13.18
CA LEU A 39 7.85 1.63 -13.47
C LEU A 39 6.70 0.63 -13.57
N LEU A 40 5.73 0.78 -12.68
CA LEU A 40 4.56 -0.06 -12.53
C LEU A 40 3.34 0.77 -12.16
N GLN A 41 2.19 0.30 -12.61
CA GLN A 41 0.89 0.83 -12.21
C GLN A 41 -0.04 -0.36 -11.90
N THR A 42 -0.68 -0.31 -10.73
CA THR A 42 -1.57 -1.37 -10.25
C THR A 42 -2.90 -0.76 -9.85
N ASP A 43 -4.00 -1.31 -10.36
CA ASP A 43 -5.34 -1.01 -9.89
C ASP A 43 -5.57 -1.70 -8.55
N VAL A 44 -5.98 -0.95 -7.54
CA VAL A 44 -6.26 -1.44 -6.18
C VAL A 44 -7.75 -1.43 -5.84
N GLY A 45 -8.62 -1.09 -6.80
CA GLY A 45 -10.07 -1.20 -6.71
C GLY A 45 -10.78 -0.06 -6.00
N GLY A 46 -10.05 0.81 -5.33
CA GLY A 46 -10.59 1.99 -4.65
C GLY A 46 -9.52 3.05 -4.50
N GLY A 47 -9.93 4.30 -4.25
CA GLY A 47 -9.00 5.42 -4.11
C GLY A 47 -7.90 5.10 -3.09
N ALA A 48 -6.65 5.08 -3.54
CA ALA A 48 -5.50 4.78 -2.70
C ALA A 48 -5.14 6.00 -1.85
N TRP A 49 -5.73 6.07 -0.66
CA TRP A 49 -5.59 7.22 0.24
C TRP A 49 -4.28 7.21 1.02
N ARG A 50 -3.83 6.05 1.48
CA ARG A 50 -2.59 5.88 2.25
C ARG A 50 -1.80 4.71 1.72
N VAL A 51 -0.51 4.92 1.53
CA VAL A 51 0.43 3.89 1.11
C VAL A 51 1.61 3.85 2.07
N LYS A 52 2.02 2.66 2.50
CA LYS A 52 3.11 2.46 3.46
C LYS A 52 3.94 1.24 3.10
N TRP A 53 5.22 1.44 2.82
CA TRP A 53 6.17 0.33 2.66
C TRP A 53 6.38 -0.42 3.97
N HIS A 54 6.61 -1.72 3.86
CA HIS A 54 6.96 -2.53 5.02
C HIS A 54 8.31 -2.09 5.61
N PRO A 55 8.40 -1.92 6.95
CA PRO A 55 9.63 -1.41 7.59
C PRO A 55 10.79 -2.39 7.60
N SER A 56 10.54 -3.71 7.45
CA SER A 56 11.59 -4.73 7.43
C SER A 56 12.21 -4.88 6.05
N SER A 57 13.54 -5.05 6.02
CA SER A 57 14.29 -5.32 4.79
C SER A 57 13.87 -6.63 4.10
N ASP A 58 13.42 -7.61 4.87
CA ASP A 58 12.99 -8.92 4.34
C ASP A 58 11.69 -8.85 3.55
N ARG A 59 10.88 -7.82 3.81
CA ARG A 59 9.60 -7.55 3.17
C ARG A 59 9.55 -6.19 2.48
N LYS A 60 10.69 -5.68 2.07
CA LYS A 60 10.84 -4.31 1.49
C LYS A 60 10.01 -4.04 0.23
N HIS A 61 9.47 -5.08 -0.40
CA HIS A 61 8.61 -4.97 -1.58
C HIS A 61 7.11 -5.08 -1.25
N ASP A 62 6.76 -5.17 0.03
CA ASP A 62 5.39 -5.21 0.49
C ASP A 62 4.89 -3.78 0.77
N LEU A 63 3.78 -3.44 0.15
CA LEU A 63 3.13 -2.14 0.29
C LEU A 63 1.74 -2.31 0.88
N LEU A 64 1.49 -1.61 1.98
CA LEU A 64 0.18 -1.53 2.61
C LEU A 64 -0.58 -0.34 2.04
N VAL A 65 -1.82 -0.56 1.63
CA VAL A 65 -2.66 0.45 0.97
C VAL A 65 -4.03 0.52 1.64
N ALA A 66 -4.47 1.72 1.96
CA ALA A 66 -5.85 2.03 2.31
C ALA A 66 -6.60 2.44 1.05
N CYS A 67 -7.57 1.63 0.63
CA CYS A 67 -8.25 1.74 -0.65
C CYS A 67 -9.68 2.30 -0.52
N MET A 68 -9.91 3.28 0.34
CA MET A 68 -11.20 3.94 0.58
C MET A 68 -12.39 2.96 0.63
N HIS A 69 -13.19 2.88 -0.44
CA HIS A 69 -14.38 2.02 -0.51
C HIS A 69 -14.06 0.53 -0.64
N ASP A 70 -12.83 0.15 -0.93
CA ASP A 70 -12.42 -1.22 -1.23
C ASP A 70 -11.44 -1.82 -0.20
N GLY A 71 -11.54 -1.36 1.04
CA GLY A 71 -10.83 -1.92 2.19
C GLY A 71 -9.33 -1.65 2.21
N PHE A 72 -8.61 -2.48 2.94
CA PHE A 72 -7.15 -2.42 3.06
C PHE A 72 -6.52 -3.59 2.32
N LYS A 73 -5.36 -3.34 1.70
CA LYS A 73 -4.65 -4.37 0.93
C LYS A 73 -3.16 -4.34 1.21
N VAL A 74 -2.55 -5.52 1.18
CA VAL A 74 -1.11 -5.67 1.14
C VAL A 74 -0.73 -6.16 -0.26
N LEU A 75 0.04 -5.36 -0.97
CA LEU A 75 0.56 -5.66 -2.29
C LEU A 75 2.01 -6.07 -2.18
N ARG A 76 2.44 -7.04 -3.00
CA ARG A 76 3.85 -7.34 -3.22
C ARG A 76 4.24 -6.99 -4.64
N PHE A 77 5.31 -6.22 -4.79
CA PHE A 77 5.88 -5.90 -6.09
C PHE A 77 7.05 -6.82 -6.41
N ASP A 78 7.04 -7.37 -7.61
CA ASP A 78 8.15 -8.11 -8.19
C ASP A 78 8.49 -7.53 -9.56
N LEU A 79 9.51 -6.70 -9.60
CA LEU A 79 9.95 -6.02 -10.82
C LEU A 79 10.58 -6.97 -11.85
N HIS A 80 10.86 -8.21 -11.47
CA HIS A 80 11.44 -9.23 -12.34
C HIS A 80 10.41 -10.23 -12.85
N SER A 81 9.20 -10.20 -12.33
CA SER A 81 8.09 -11.04 -12.80
C SER A 81 7.27 -10.30 -13.85
N PHE A 82 7.09 -10.95 -15.01
CA PHE A 82 6.16 -10.48 -16.05
C PHE A 82 4.74 -10.98 -15.83
N GLU A 83 4.53 -11.84 -14.85
CA GLU A 83 3.21 -12.29 -14.43
C GLU A 83 2.55 -11.22 -13.56
N ASP A 84 1.23 -11.10 -13.64
CA ASP A 84 0.41 -10.17 -12.85
C ASP A 84 0.85 -8.69 -12.91
N ASN A 85 1.43 -8.25 -14.03
CA ASN A 85 1.95 -6.90 -14.20
C ASN A 85 2.97 -6.47 -13.12
N GLY A 86 3.71 -7.42 -12.55
CA GLY A 86 4.75 -7.17 -11.55
C GLY A 86 4.22 -6.85 -10.14
N SER A 87 2.94 -7.06 -9.88
CA SER A 87 2.36 -6.88 -8.55
C SER A 87 1.29 -7.91 -8.26
N ARG A 88 1.14 -8.28 -6.99
CA ARG A 88 0.06 -9.18 -6.55
C ARG A 88 -0.48 -8.76 -5.19
N ILE A 89 -1.76 -9.02 -4.94
CA ILE A 89 -2.39 -8.83 -3.64
C ILE A 89 -2.05 -10.03 -2.76
N LEU A 90 -1.35 -9.80 -1.65
CA LEU A 90 -1.04 -10.84 -0.65
C LEU A 90 -2.19 -11.03 0.32
N LYS A 91 -2.80 -9.94 0.74
CA LYS A 91 -3.88 -9.94 1.71
C LYS A 91 -4.84 -8.78 1.50
N ARG A 92 -6.09 -9.06 1.81
CA ARG A 92 -7.17 -8.11 1.82
C ARG A 92 -7.82 -8.08 3.21
N TYR A 93 -8.17 -6.90 3.71
CA TYR A 93 -8.83 -6.73 5.00
C TYR A 93 -10.02 -5.79 4.87
N ASP A 94 -11.24 -6.34 5.03
CA ASP A 94 -12.51 -5.66 4.78
C ASP A 94 -13.40 -5.57 6.02
N ALA A 95 -12.86 -5.72 7.23
CA ALA A 95 -13.66 -5.78 8.45
C ALA A 95 -14.18 -4.42 8.96
N HIS A 96 -13.76 -3.31 8.33
CA HIS A 96 -14.30 -1.99 8.61
C HIS A 96 -15.61 -1.76 7.84
N GLU A 97 -16.57 -1.13 8.49
CA GLU A 97 -17.88 -0.79 7.90
C GLU A 97 -17.87 0.54 7.13
N SER A 98 -16.78 1.29 7.20
CA SER A 98 -16.62 2.60 6.59
C SER A 98 -15.36 2.65 5.72
N LEU A 99 -15.09 3.84 5.15
CA LEU A 99 -13.95 4.06 4.27
C LEU A 99 -12.61 3.71 4.94
N ALA A 100 -11.81 2.91 4.26
CA ALA A 100 -10.44 2.61 4.63
C ALA A 100 -9.57 3.87 4.50
N TYR A 101 -9.14 4.41 5.63
CA TYR A 101 -8.51 5.73 5.68
C TYR A 101 -7.10 5.71 6.24
N GLY A 102 -6.94 5.33 7.51
CA GLY A 102 -5.66 5.27 8.19
C GLY A 102 -5.13 3.86 8.31
N VAL A 103 -3.86 3.65 8.02
CA VAL A 103 -3.21 2.35 8.15
C VAL A 103 -1.72 2.53 8.36
N ASP A 104 -1.14 1.68 9.20
CA ASP A 104 0.31 1.61 9.35
C ASP A 104 0.76 0.23 9.83
N TRP A 105 2.01 -0.10 9.53
CA TRP A 105 2.70 -1.29 10.00
C TRP A 105 3.19 -1.13 11.44
N SER A 106 3.13 -2.20 12.22
CA SER A 106 3.92 -2.30 13.43
C SER A 106 5.41 -2.42 13.07
N HIS A 107 6.24 -1.60 13.72
CA HIS A 107 7.70 -1.66 13.58
C HIS A 107 8.33 -2.72 14.51
N MET A 108 7.54 -3.43 15.28
CA MET A 108 8.02 -4.55 16.09
C MET A 108 8.39 -5.74 15.19
N LYS A 109 9.43 -6.47 15.57
CA LYS A 109 9.72 -7.76 14.92
C LYS A 109 8.53 -8.67 15.03
N GLY A 110 8.26 -9.42 13.95
CA GLY A 110 7.06 -10.23 13.79
C GLY A 110 6.75 -11.08 15.03
N THR A 111 5.49 -11.08 15.42
CA THR A 111 4.97 -11.78 16.59
C THR A 111 4.56 -13.22 16.32
N SER A 112 4.63 -13.67 15.08
CA SER A 112 4.41 -15.07 14.69
C SER A 112 5.62 -15.93 15.02
N ALA A 113 5.39 -17.23 15.23
CA ALA A 113 6.45 -18.18 15.54
C ALA A 113 7.56 -18.26 14.47
N ASP A 114 7.24 -17.91 13.22
CA ASP A 114 8.17 -17.86 12.08
C ASP A 114 8.71 -16.46 11.78
N GLY A 115 8.29 -15.44 12.55
CA GLY A 115 8.72 -14.04 12.39
C GLY A 115 8.27 -13.35 11.10
N LYS A 116 7.40 -13.99 10.32
CA LYS A 116 7.03 -13.51 8.98
C LYS A 116 5.82 -12.58 8.96
N GLU A 117 4.90 -12.73 9.92
CA GLU A 117 3.73 -11.87 9.99
C GLU A 117 4.01 -10.58 10.75
N SER A 118 3.47 -9.50 10.26
CA SER A 118 3.49 -8.19 10.91
C SER A 118 2.10 -7.78 11.36
N ILE A 119 2.03 -7.08 12.50
CA ILE A 119 0.79 -6.47 12.96
C ILE A 119 0.57 -5.17 12.18
N ILE A 120 -0.67 -4.95 11.80
CA ILE A 120 -1.14 -3.75 11.12
C ILE A 120 -2.23 -3.10 11.98
N ALA A 121 -2.14 -1.80 12.15
CA ALA A 121 -3.21 -0.98 12.71
C ALA A 121 -3.96 -0.28 11.59
N SER A 122 -5.28 -0.34 11.60
CA SER A 122 -6.12 0.33 10.62
C SER A 122 -7.28 1.04 11.28
N CYS A 123 -7.68 2.18 10.72
CA CYS A 123 -8.87 2.91 11.13
C CYS A 123 -9.66 3.38 9.92
N SER A 124 -10.97 3.45 10.10
CA SER A 124 -11.90 3.95 9.11
C SER A 124 -12.50 5.29 9.53
N PHE A 125 -13.05 6.02 8.57
CA PHE A 125 -13.36 7.43 8.75
C PHE A 125 -14.61 7.69 9.61
N TYR A 126 -15.73 7.02 9.31
CA TYR A 126 -17.02 7.35 9.92
C TYR A 126 -17.39 6.48 11.13
N ASP A 127 -16.81 5.30 11.29
CA ASP A 127 -17.14 4.37 12.38
C ASP A 127 -16.29 4.59 13.63
N HIS A 128 -15.26 5.42 13.57
CA HIS A 128 -14.33 5.73 14.67
C HIS A 128 -13.68 4.49 15.30
N VAL A 129 -13.48 3.42 14.50
CA VAL A 129 -12.94 2.14 14.98
C VAL A 129 -11.50 1.97 14.57
N LEU A 130 -10.66 1.61 15.55
CA LEU A 130 -9.30 1.12 15.35
C LEU A 130 -9.29 -0.41 15.40
N ARG A 131 -8.69 -1.05 14.42
CA ARG A 131 -8.55 -2.50 14.37
C ARG A 131 -7.09 -2.90 14.22
N LEU A 132 -6.74 -4.03 14.84
CA LEU A 132 -5.44 -4.68 14.69
C LEU A 132 -5.63 -6.00 13.96
N TRP A 133 -4.79 -6.25 12.96
CA TRP A 133 -4.80 -7.47 12.19
C TRP A 133 -3.39 -7.86 11.74
N ARG A 134 -3.22 -8.99 11.09
CA ARG A 134 -1.91 -9.53 10.70
C ARG A 134 -1.83 -9.83 9.22
N ALA A 135 -0.66 -9.60 8.67
CA ALA A 135 -0.31 -9.97 7.31
C ALA A 135 1.19 -10.27 7.15
#